data_11654a11676d02f9cb27e86ff338c484
#
_entry.id   11654a11676d02f9cb27e86ff338c484
#
_cell.length_a   1.000
_cell.length_b   1.000
_cell.length_c   1.000
_cell.angle_alpha   90.00
_cell.angle_beta   90.00
_cell.angle_gamma   90.00
#
_symmetry.space_group_name_H-M   'P 1'
#
loop_
_entity.id
_entity.type
_entity.pdbx_description
1 polymer ?
#
loop_
_entity_poly.entity_id
_entity_poly.type
_entity_poly.pdbx_seq_one_letter_code
_entity_poly.pdbx_strand_id
1 'polypeptide(L)'
;DCDPAAWEIMVAPAYGAHFDGWWAAALKAMGAGTRIAYAVRRLSDGAVVGTTSLYEIHPAYRRCEIGSTFYRPEARGGPVNPACKRLLLGHAFDAGAVRVEIITDAINPGSQAAIRKLGARDEGVLRKHKITFKGRIRDTAQFAVLDDDWPEVRARLDARLAAFA
;
A
#
# COMPACT_ATOMS: atom_id res chain seq x y z
N ASP A 1 8.95 1.13 16.22
CA ASP A 1 10.07 0.22 15.96
C ASP A 1 9.67 -0.77 14.87
N CYS A 2 10.26 -0.66 13.70
CA CYS A 2 10.11 -1.60 12.60
C CYS A 2 11.40 -2.40 12.48
N ASP A 3 11.27 -3.71 12.23
CA ASP A 3 12.40 -4.58 11.94
C ASP A 3 13.24 -3.97 10.80
N PRO A 4 14.53 -3.66 11.01
CA PRO A 4 15.40 -3.07 9.98
C PRO A 4 15.46 -3.90 8.70
N ALA A 5 15.36 -5.23 8.78
CA ALA A 5 15.36 -6.12 7.62
C ALA A 5 14.15 -5.87 6.69
N ALA A 6 13.01 -5.42 7.22
CA ALA A 6 11.84 -5.09 6.41
C ALA A 6 12.08 -3.91 5.46
N TRP A 7 13.10 -3.10 5.73
CA TRP A 7 13.41 -1.91 4.93
C TRP A 7 14.40 -2.17 3.80
N GLU A 8 15.15 -3.28 3.83
CA GLU A 8 16.17 -3.59 2.81
C GLU A 8 15.61 -3.70 1.38
N ILE A 9 14.34 -4.09 1.27
CA ILE A 9 13.63 -4.20 -0.01
C ILE A 9 12.89 -2.92 -0.40
N MET A 10 12.92 -1.87 0.44
CA MET A 10 12.20 -0.63 0.21
C MET A 10 13.02 0.36 -0.61
N VAL A 11 12.32 1.18 -1.38
CA VAL A 11 12.91 2.26 -2.19
C VAL A 11 13.31 3.44 -1.30
N ALA A 12 12.51 3.74 -0.27
CA ALA A 12 12.78 4.82 0.67
C ALA A 12 12.60 4.33 2.11
N PRO A 13 13.58 4.54 3.00
CA PRO A 13 13.47 4.21 4.40
C PRO A 13 12.60 5.24 5.13
N ALA A 14 11.75 4.77 6.06
CA ALA A 14 10.89 5.62 6.88
C ALA A 14 11.04 5.29 8.38
N TYR A 15 12.26 5.09 8.85
CA TYR A 15 12.58 4.77 10.24
C TYR A 15 13.81 5.54 10.75
N GLY A 16 13.92 5.70 12.06
CA GLY A 16 15.06 6.35 12.72
C GLY A 16 15.38 7.73 12.11
N ALA A 17 16.64 8.00 11.85
CA ALA A 17 17.11 9.27 11.27
C ALA A 17 16.59 9.53 9.83
N HIS A 18 16.07 8.53 9.15
CA HIS A 18 15.51 8.70 7.80
C HIS A 18 14.06 9.19 7.79
N PHE A 19 13.37 9.12 8.94
CA PHE A 19 11.93 9.40 9.01
C PHE A 19 11.61 10.85 8.62
N ASP A 20 12.37 11.83 9.10
CA ASP A 20 12.10 13.23 8.82
C ASP A 20 12.20 13.55 7.32
N GLY A 21 13.21 13.02 6.63
CA GLY A 21 13.36 13.16 5.18
C GLY A 21 12.22 12.49 4.41
N TRP A 22 11.82 11.30 4.82
CA TRP A 22 10.68 10.59 4.23
C TRP A 22 9.38 11.37 4.42
N TRP A 23 9.16 11.91 5.63
CA TRP A 23 7.96 12.68 5.96
C TRP A 23 7.92 14.01 5.20
N ALA A 24 9.03 14.74 5.13
CA ALA A 24 9.13 15.98 4.35
C ALA A 24 8.81 15.74 2.87
N ALA A 25 9.33 14.65 2.27
CA ALA A 25 9.00 14.26 0.90
C ALA A 25 7.51 13.92 0.73
N ALA A 26 6.91 13.24 1.72
CA ALA A 26 5.48 12.94 1.72
C ALA A 26 4.63 14.22 1.76
N LEU A 27 4.96 15.17 2.64
CA LEU A 27 4.27 16.46 2.73
C LEU A 27 4.37 17.27 1.44
N LYS A 28 5.55 17.30 0.81
CA LYS A 28 5.74 17.95 -0.49
C LYS A 28 4.85 17.34 -1.57
N ALA A 29 4.79 16.02 -1.64
CA ALA A 29 3.95 15.31 -2.61
C ALA A 29 2.44 15.52 -2.32
N MET A 30 2.05 15.64 -1.05
CA MET A 30 0.68 15.99 -0.66
C MET A 30 0.32 17.40 -1.13
N GLY A 31 1.21 18.38 -0.94
CA GLY A 31 1.02 19.75 -1.44
C GLY A 31 0.92 19.84 -2.96
N ALA A 32 1.56 18.92 -3.68
CA ALA A 32 1.48 18.79 -5.14
C ALA A 32 0.26 17.98 -5.63
N GLY A 33 -0.58 17.44 -4.73
CA GLY A 33 -1.75 16.64 -5.09
C GLY A 33 -1.42 15.23 -5.65
N THR A 34 -0.16 14.78 -5.56
CA THR A 34 0.28 13.49 -6.11
C THR A 34 0.29 12.36 -5.08
N ARG A 35 0.04 12.68 -3.80
CA ARG A 35 -0.01 11.73 -2.68
C ARG A 35 -1.01 12.15 -1.63
N ILE A 36 -1.62 11.17 -0.95
CA ILE A 36 -2.32 11.33 0.32
C ILE A 36 -1.75 10.28 1.28
N ALA A 37 -1.08 10.74 2.33
CA ALA A 37 -0.52 9.85 3.35
C ALA A 37 -1.49 9.73 4.54
N TYR A 38 -1.69 8.51 5.04
CA TYR A 38 -2.58 8.20 6.14
C TYR A 38 -1.84 7.57 7.30
N ALA A 39 -2.12 8.01 8.51
CA ALA A 39 -1.83 7.26 9.72
C ALA A 39 -2.93 6.20 9.94
N VAL A 40 -2.51 4.98 10.23
CA VAL A 40 -3.43 3.87 10.54
C VAL A 40 -3.58 3.77 12.04
N ARG A 41 -4.79 4.07 12.52
CA ARG A 41 -5.15 4.01 13.94
C ARG A 41 -6.06 2.81 14.20
N ARG A 42 -5.68 1.99 15.17
CA ARG A 42 -6.51 0.88 15.64
C ARG A 42 -7.65 1.45 16.50
N LEU A 43 -8.90 1.07 16.18
CA LEU A 43 -10.07 1.66 16.83
C LEU A 43 -10.28 1.18 18.28
N SER A 44 -9.82 -0.04 18.62
CA SER A 44 -10.02 -0.63 19.95
C SER A 44 -9.28 0.10 21.09
N ASP A 45 -8.15 0.73 20.78
CA ASP A 45 -7.29 1.40 21.78
C ASP A 45 -6.77 2.77 21.34
N GLY A 46 -7.10 3.18 20.10
CA GLY A 46 -6.65 4.45 19.53
C GLY A 46 -5.17 4.48 19.11
N ALA A 47 -4.43 3.37 19.25
CA ALA A 47 -3.00 3.34 18.93
C ALA A 47 -2.74 3.53 17.43
N VAL A 48 -1.72 4.32 17.09
CA VAL A 48 -1.19 4.40 15.72
C VAL A 48 -0.35 3.16 15.47
N VAL A 49 -0.82 2.29 14.58
CA VAL A 49 -0.23 0.97 14.29
C VAL A 49 0.46 0.90 12.92
N GLY A 50 0.44 1.98 12.15
CA GLY A 50 1.09 1.99 10.85
C GLY A 50 0.78 3.21 10.01
N THR A 51 1.19 3.13 8.76
CA THR A 51 0.91 4.14 7.71
C THR A 51 0.62 3.44 6.39
N THR A 52 -0.11 4.13 5.53
CA THR A 52 -0.34 3.75 4.14
C THR A 52 -0.58 5.01 3.32
N SER A 53 -0.53 4.92 2.00
CA SER A 53 -0.76 6.08 1.13
C SER A 53 -1.52 5.70 -0.13
N LEU A 54 -2.28 6.65 -0.65
CA LEU A 54 -2.53 6.78 -2.08
C LEU A 54 -1.44 7.66 -2.65
N TYR A 55 -0.77 7.26 -3.71
CA TYR A 55 0.26 8.03 -4.38
C TYR A 55 0.31 7.72 -5.87
N GLU A 56 1.20 8.35 -6.63
CA GLU A 56 1.14 8.29 -8.08
C GLU A 56 -0.28 8.61 -8.58
N ILE A 57 -0.87 9.66 -7.99
CA ILE A 57 -2.23 10.10 -8.34
C ILE A 57 -2.15 10.85 -9.67
N HIS A 58 -2.77 10.28 -10.69
CA HIS A 58 -2.84 10.81 -12.04
C HIS A 58 -4.30 11.06 -12.45
N PRO A 59 -4.88 12.23 -12.16
CA PRO A 59 -6.29 12.52 -12.45
C PRO A 59 -6.65 12.37 -13.94
N ALA A 60 -5.76 12.80 -14.85
CA ALA A 60 -5.98 12.70 -16.30
C ALA A 60 -6.12 11.22 -16.77
N TYR A 61 -5.52 10.28 -16.08
CA TYR A 61 -5.62 8.84 -16.36
C TYR A 61 -6.55 8.10 -15.42
N ARG A 62 -7.16 8.82 -14.46
CA ARG A 62 -8.05 8.27 -13.43
C ARG A 62 -7.45 7.06 -12.72
N ARG A 63 -6.16 7.15 -12.35
CA ARG A 63 -5.43 6.07 -11.68
C ARG A 63 -4.60 6.56 -10.52
N CYS A 64 -4.34 5.65 -9.58
CA CYS A 64 -3.40 5.87 -8.47
C CYS A 64 -2.78 4.56 -8.03
N GLU A 65 -1.81 4.62 -7.10
CA GLU A 65 -1.19 3.46 -6.46
C GLU A 65 -1.48 3.47 -4.96
N ILE A 66 -1.79 2.31 -4.37
CA ILE A 66 -1.80 2.12 -2.92
C ILE A 66 -0.47 1.51 -2.50
N GLY A 67 0.29 2.24 -1.70
CA GLY A 67 1.57 1.75 -1.21
C GLY A 67 2.11 2.55 -0.02
N SER A 68 3.43 2.54 0.15
CA SER A 68 4.07 3.06 1.37
C SER A 68 3.38 2.53 2.63
N THR A 69 3.03 1.23 2.62
CA THR A 69 2.24 0.58 3.67
C THR A 69 3.17 -0.13 4.64
N PHE A 70 3.12 0.29 5.89
CA PHE A 70 3.89 -0.29 6.98
C PHE A 70 2.99 -0.46 8.19
N TYR A 71 3.07 -1.63 8.83
CA TYR A 71 2.36 -1.91 10.08
C TYR A 71 3.34 -2.41 11.13
N ARG A 72 3.10 -2.05 12.38
CA ARG A 72 3.78 -2.66 13.52
C ARG A 72 3.60 -4.18 13.47
N PRO A 73 4.57 -4.98 13.95
CA PRO A 73 4.49 -6.44 13.92
C PRO A 73 3.17 -7.00 14.48
N GLU A 74 2.71 -6.47 15.61
CA GLU A 74 1.47 -6.90 16.27
C GLU A 74 0.18 -6.58 15.50
N ALA A 75 0.26 -5.70 14.50
CA ALA A 75 -0.87 -5.35 13.63
C ALA A 75 -0.88 -6.13 12.30
N ARG A 76 0.11 -7.01 12.11
CA ARG A 76 0.22 -7.83 10.90
C ARG A 76 -0.59 -9.13 11.05
N GLY A 77 -0.96 -9.74 9.92
CA GLY A 77 -1.68 -11.01 9.90
C GLY A 77 -3.17 -10.95 10.25
N GLY A 78 -3.63 -9.86 10.88
CA GLY A 78 -5.01 -9.63 11.31
C GLY A 78 -5.85 -8.78 10.35
N PRO A 79 -6.91 -8.12 10.87
CA PRO A 79 -7.86 -7.33 10.10
C PRO A 79 -7.32 -5.99 9.58
N VAL A 80 -6.22 -5.46 10.12
CA VAL A 80 -5.75 -4.09 9.84
C VAL A 80 -5.48 -3.87 8.35
N ASN A 81 -4.69 -4.75 7.73
CA ASN A 81 -4.36 -4.59 6.30
C ASN A 81 -5.59 -4.73 5.39
N PRO A 82 -6.45 -5.76 5.50
CA PRO A 82 -7.66 -5.84 4.68
C PRO A 82 -8.62 -4.66 4.93
N ALA A 83 -8.77 -4.17 6.16
CA ALA A 83 -9.59 -3.00 6.45
C ALA A 83 -9.05 -1.73 5.76
N CYS A 84 -7.75 -1.47 5.87
CA CYS A 84 -7.12 -0.34 5.19
C CYS A 84 -7.29 -0.44 3.66
N LYS A 85 -7.08 -1.62 3.08
CA LYS A 85 -7.26 -1.81 1.63
C LYS A 85 -8.71 -1.62 1.20
N ARG A 86 -9.67 -2.11 2.01
CA ARG A 86 -11.10 -1.91 1.76
C ARG A 86 -11.48 -0.43 1.72
N LEU A 87 -10.96 0.35 2.68
CA LEU A 87 -11.22 1.78 2.76
C LEU A 87 -10.54 2.56 1.62
N LEU A 88 -9.26 2.28 1.34
CA LEU A 88 -8.50 3.02 0.31
C LEU A 88 -8.99 2.74 -1.10
N LEU A 89 -9.30 1.48 -1.42
CA LEU A 89 -9.89 1.11 -2.71
C LEU A 89 -11.26 1.76 -2.89
N GLY A 90 -12.12 1.69 -1.84
CA GLY A 90 -13.42 2.35 -1.86
C GLY A 90 -13.28 3.85 -2.13
N HIS A 91 -12.42 4.53 -1.37
CA HIS A 91 -12.18 5.95 -1.54
C HIS A 91 -11.68 6.31 -2.96
N ALA A 92 -10.76 5.53 -3.51
CA ALA A 92 -10.24 5.77 -4.84
C ALA A 92 -11.31 5.60 -5.94
N PHE A 93 -12.10 4.51 -5.88
CA PHE A 93 -13.16 4.26 -6.86
C PHE A 93 -14.34 5.23 -6.71
N ASP A 94 -14.74 5.58 -5.48
CA ASP A 94 -15.76 6.59 -5.21
C ASP A 94 -15.33 7.98 -5.72
N ALA A 95 -14.01 8.26 -5.74
CA ALA A 95 -13.45 9.47 -6.35
C ALA A 95 -13.30 9.37 -7.88
N GLY A 96 -13.73 8.28 -8.50
CA GLY A 96 -13.76 8.09 -9.96
C GLY A 96 -12.51 7.48 -10.56
N ALA A 97 -11.62 6.88 -9.78
CA ALA A 97 -10.53 6.09 -10.35
C ALA A 97 -11.09 4.92 -11.16
N VAL A 98 -10.43 4.56 -12.26
CA VAL A 98 -10.73 3.35 -13.04
C VAL A 98 -9.69 2.26 -12.78
N ARG A 99 -8.57 2.61 -12.11
CA ARG A 99 -7.47 1.71 -11.85
C ARG A 99 -6.73 2.10 -10.57
N VAL A 100 -6.54 1.12 -9.71
CA VAL A 100 -5.72 1.24 -8.50
C VAL A 100 -4.61 0.19 -8.54
N GLU A 101 -3.37 0.65 -8.61
CA GLU A 101 -2.18 -0.19 -8.66
C GLU A 101 -1.71 -0.55 -7.24
N ILE A 102 -1.14 -1.74 -7.09
CA ILE A 102 -0.46 -2.17 -5.88
C ILE A 102 0.81 -2.89 -6.31
N ILE A 103 1.96 -2.37 -5.96
CA ILE A 103 3.23 -2.96 -6.35
C ILE A 103 4.04 -3.44 -5.15
N THR A 104 4.87 -4.43 -5.38
CA THR A 104 5.82 -4.90 -4.37
C THR A 104 7.11 -5.38 -5.01
N ASP A 105 8.15 -5.56 -4.19
CA ASP A 105 9.39 -6.18 -4.66
C ASP A 105 9.13 -7.62 -5.11
N ALA A 106 9.68 -8.02 -6.25
CA ALA A 106 9.51 -9.37 -6.79
C ALA A 106 10.05 -10.46 -5.85
N ILE A 107 10.99 -10.12 -4.96
CA ILE A 107 11.51 -11.03 -3.93
C ILE A 107 10.74 -10.96 -2.60
N ASN A 108 9.57 -10.31 -2.55
CA ASN A 108 8.71 -10.27 -1.35
C ASN A 108 7.47 -11.16 -1.51
N PRO A 109 7.58 -12.48 -1.29
CA PRO A 109 6.48 -13.40 -1.50
C PRO A 109 5.32 -13.15 -0.53
N GLY A 110 5.62 -12.68 0.69
CA GLY A 110 4.59 -12.35 1.69
C GLY A 110 3.67 -11.22 1.23
N SER A 111 4.24 -10.14 0.67
CA SER A 111 3.44 -9.04 0.12
C SER A 111 2.65 -9.48 -1.10
N GLN A 112 3.26 -10.22 -2.04
CA GLN A 112 2.58 -10.74 -3.22
C GLN A 112 1.38 -11.62 -2.83
N ALA A 113 1.57 -12.53 -1.86
CA ALA A 113 0.48 -13.39 -1.36
C ALA A 113 -0.66 -12.56 -0.72
N ALA A 114 -0.32 -11.51 0.04
CA ALA A 114 -1.30 -10.63 0.65
C ALA A 114 -2.09 -9.84 -0.41
N ILE A 115 -1.43 -9.38 -1.49
CA ILE A 115 -2.05 -8.65 -2.59
C ILE A 115 -2.98 -9.57 -3.40
N ARG A 116 -2.55 -10.81 -3.71
CA ARG A 116 -3.42 -11.81 -4.37
C ARG A 116 -4.64 -12.18 -3.51
N LYS A 117 -4.44 -12.33 -2.19
CA LYS A 117 -5.53 -12.63 -1.25
C LYS A 117 -6.56 -11.50 -1.15
N LEU A 118 -6.18 -10.28 -1.43
CA LEU A 118 -7.06 -9.13 -1.54
C LEU A 118 -7.99 -9.24 -2.78
N GLY A 119 -7.53 -9.88 -3.86
CA GLY A 119 -8.25 -10.00 -5.12
C GLY A 119 -7.66 -9.16 -6.26
N ALA A 120 -6.54 -8.48 -6.04
CA ALA A 120 -5.84 -7.78 -7.11
C ALA A 120 -5.29 -8.77 -8.14
N ARG A 121 -5.41 -8.42 -9.43
CA ARG A 121 -4.89 -9.24 -10.53
C ARG A 121 -3.39 -9.01 -10.71
N ASP A 122 -2.67 -10.09 -10.99
CA ASP A 122 -1.25 -10.06 -11.34
C ASP A 122 -1.09 -9.57 -12.78
N GLU A 123 -0.28 -8.55 -12.98
CA GLU A 123 -0.01 -7.97 -14.30
C GLU A 123 1.41 -8.21 -14.77
N GLY A 124 2.21 -8.92 -13.97
CA GLY A 124 3.56 -9.32 -14.32
C GLY A 124 4.65 -8.66 -13.49
N VAL A 125 5.87 -8.72 -14.03
CA VAL A 125 7.08 -8.21 -13.36
C VAL A 125 7.79 -7.19 -14.24
N LEU A 126 7.94 -5.98 -13.70
CA LEU A 126 8.75 -4.93 -14.30
C LEU A 126 10.21 -5.13 -13.86
N ARG A 127 11.07 -5.56 -14.80
CA ARG A 127 12.47 -5.80 -14.52
C ARG A 127 13.24 -4.48 -14.36
N LYS A 128 14.17 -4.42 -13.39
CA LYS A 128 15.05 -3.25 -13.12
C LYS A 128 14.24 -1.94 -12.94
N HIS A 129 13.08 -2.03 -12.34
CA HIS A 129 12.09 -0.94 -12.28
C HIS A 129 12.48 0.17 -11.29
N LYS A 130 13.07 -0.20 -10.16
CA LYS A 130 13.44 0.76 -9.10
C LYS A 130 14.81 0.42 -8.53
N ILE A 131 15.36 1.33 -7.74
CA ILE A 131 16.56 1.10 -6.93
C ILE A 131 16.15 1.21 -5.47
N THR A 132 16.49 0.21 -4.66
CA THR A 132 16.25 0.28 -3.21
C THR A 132 17.19 1.30 -2.56
N PHE A 133 16.86 1.75 -1.34
CA PHE A 133 17.72 2.71 -0.63
C PHE A 133 19.12 2.15 -0.30
N LYS A 134 19.29 0.83 -0.32
CA LYS A 134 20.58 0.14 -0.21
C LYS A 134 21.32 -0.02 -1.55
N GLY A 135 20.78 0.52 -2.64
CA GLY A 135 21.40 0.50 -3.96
C GLY A 135 21.13 -0.77 -4.78
N ARG A 136 20.32 -1.74 -4.29
CA ARG A 136 19.95 -2.92 -5.08
C ARG A 136 19.00 -2.54 -6.21
N ILE A 137 19.30 -3.00 -7.42
CA ILE A 137 18.35 -2.92 -8.55
C ILE A 137 17.19 -3.88 -8.25
N ARG A 138 15.99 -3.35 -8.26
CA ARG A 138 14.77 -4.04 -7.89
C ARG A 138 13.90 -4.36 -9.10
N ASP A 139 13.50 -5.61 -9.24
CA ASP A 139 12.37 -6.02 -10.04
C ASP A 139 11.09 -5.85 -9.22
N THR A 140 10.02 -5.41 -9.87
CA THR A 140 8.76 -5.08 -9.20
C THR A 140 7.63 -5.97 -9.72
N ALA A 141 7.00 -6.73 -8.84
CA ALA A 141 5.74 -7.40 -9.14
C ALA A 141 4.60 -6.37 -9.11
N GLN A 142 3.85 -6.31 -10.19
CA GLN A 142 2.77 -5.36 -10.40
C GLN A 142 1.43 -6.04 -10.35
N PHE A 143 0.49 -5.42 -9.64
CA PHE A 143 -0.90 -5.85 -9.49
C PHE A 143 -1.82 -4.65 -9.65
N ALA A 144 -3.06 -4.91 -10.05
CA ALA A 144 -4.09 -3.88 -10.08
C ALA A 144 -5.46 -4.40 -9.67
N VAL A 145 -6.30 -3.47 -9.23
CA VAL A 145 -7.76 -3.62 -9.15
C VAL A 145 -8.35 -2.58 -10.08
N LEU A 146 -9.25 -2.99 -10.96
CA LEU A 146 -10.00 -2.11 -11.85
C LEU A 146 -11.37 -1.80 -11.24
N ASP A 147 -12.03 -0.74 -11.72
CA ASP A 147 -13.39 -0.38 -11.31
C ASP A 147 -14.38 -1.52 -11.57
N ASP A 148 -14.24 -2.24 -12.70
CA ASP A 148 -15.04 -3.42 -13.02
C ASP A 148 -14.81 -4.60 -12.05
N ASP A 149 -13.60 -4.75 -11.49
CA ASP A 149 -13.26 -5.79 -10.51
C ASP A 149 -13.71 -5.42 -9.09
N TRP A 150 -13.90 -4.12 -8.81
CA TRP A 150 -14.11 -3.61 -7.47
C TRP A 150 -15.31 -4.21 -6.73
N PRO A 151 -16.48 -4.41 -7.34
CA PRO A 151 -17.61 -5.03 -6.63
C PRO A 151 -17.26 -6.40 -6.03
N GLU A 152 -16.56 -7.26 -6.78
CA GLU A 152 -16.13 -8.58 -6.31
C GLU A 152 -15.05 -8.48 -5.23
N VAL A 153 -14.03 -7.64 -5.46
CA VAL A 153 -12.95 -7.40 -4.50
C VAL A 153 -13.49 -6.83 -3.20
N ARG A 154 -14.47 -5.92 -3.27
CA ARG A 154 -15.16 -5.36 -2.11
C ARG A 154 -15.87 -6.45 -1.32
N ALA A 155 -16.67 -7.28 -1.97
CA ALA A 155 -17.41 -8.36 -1.32
C ALA A 155 -16.46 -9.36 -0.63
N ARG A 156 -15.35 -9.71 -1.28
CA ARG A 156 -14.30 -10.58 -0.72
C ARG A 156 -13.65 -9.96 0.53
N LEU A 157 -13.36 -8.67 0.51
CA LEU A 157 -12.80 -7.97 1.67
C LEU A 157 -13.80 -7.86 2.81
N ASP A 158 -15.07 -7.56 2.51
CA ASP A 158 -16.13 -7.47 3.51
C ASP A 158 -16.37 -8.83 4.19
N ALA A 159 -16.42 -9.93 3.42
CA ALA A 159 -16.51 -11.29 3.96
C ALA A 159 -15.29 -11.67 4.82
N ARG A 160 -14.09 -11.27 4.39
CA ARG A 160 -12.86 -11.50 5.17
C ARG A 160 -12.87 -10.73 6.49
N LEU A 161 -13.36 -9.50 6.49
CA LEU A 161 -13.42 -8.67 7.70
C LEU A 161 -14.47 -9.19 8.68
N ALA A 162 -15.59 -9.70 8.21
CA ALA A 162 -16.61 -10.34 9.03
C ALA A 162 -16.07 -11.56 9.82
N ALA A 163 -15.05 -12.24 9.32
CA ALA A 163 -14.41 -13.36 10.03
C ALA A 163 -13.53 -12.91 11.23
N PHE A 164 -13.34 -11.60 11.44
CA PHE A 164 -12.61 -11.03 12.58
C PHE A 164 -13.53 -10.27 13.55
N ALA A 165 -14.84 -10.26 13.28
CA ALA A 165 -15.83 -9.60 14.13
C ALA A 165 -16.22 -10.41 15.36
#